data_dd3fa826abec8c7b5e7b9cc4500255ae
#
_entry.id   dd3fa826abec8c7b5e7b9cc4500255ae
#
_cell.length_a   1.000
_cell.length_b   1.000
_cell.length_c   1.000
_cell.angle_alpha   90.00
_cell.angle_beta   90.00
_cell.angle_gamma   90.00
#
_symmetry.space_group_name_H-M   'P 1'
#
loop_
_entity.id
_entity.type
_entity.pdbx_description
1 polymer ?
#
loop_
_entity_poly.entity_id
_entity_poly.type
_entity_poly.pdbx_seq_one_letter_code
_entity_poly.pdbx_strand_id
1 'polypeptide(L)'
;MIDILRDSKTIAVVGFSSRESRAGYYVPAYLQQQGYQIIPVNPYLEGEPLGETPYPDLQSVPVPVDLALIFQRSENVPPFVDDAIEIGANAIWMQLGIRRDAAAAKAKAAGLQVVMDRCALVEHRRLRAQQVL
;
A
#
# COMPACT_ATOMS: atom_id res chain seq x y z
N MET A 1 -4.22 12.13 4.91
CA MET A 1 -3.05 11.28 5.24
C MET A 1 -3.15 10.68 6.64
N ILE A 2 -3.37 11.49 7.65
CA ILE A 2 -3.56 11.00 9.02
C ILE A 2 -4.70 9.99 9.10
N ASP A 3 -5.83 10.30 8.50
CA ASP A 3 -7.01 9.43 8.52
C ASP A 3 -6.73 8.07 7.90
N ILE A 4 -5.96 8.03 6.81
CA ILE A 4 -5.59 6.78 6.17
C ILE A 4 -4.79 5.90 7.13
N LEU A 5 -3.76 6.46 7.75
CA LEU A 5 -2.87 5.71 8.64
C LEU A 5 -3.55 5.33 9.96
N ARG A 6 -4.45 6.17 10.46
CA ARG A 6 -5.20 5.88 11.69
C ARG A 6 -6.27 4.81 11.48
N ASP A 7 -7.00 4.89 10.38
CA ASP A 7 -8.22 4.10 10.19
C ASP A 7 -7.99 2.80 9.41
N SER A 8 -6.85 2.67 8.70
CA SER A 8 -6.54 1.45 7.97
C SER A 8 -6.06 0.35 8.92
N LYS A 9 -6.53 -0.88 8.69
CA LYS A 9 -6.09 -2.08 9.42
C LYS A 9 -5.37 -3.03 8.49
N THR A 10 -5.88 -3.22 7.29
CA THR A 10 -5.37 -4.16 6.28
C THR A 10 -4.75 -3.38 5.13
N ILE A 11 -3.48 -3.60 4.91
CA ILE A 11 -2.70 -2.94 3.85
C ILE A 11 -2.23 -4.00 2.87
N ALA A 12 -2.70 -3.90 1.62
CA ALA A 12 -2.19 -4.71 0.52
C ALA A 12 -1.00 -3.97 -0.11
N VAL A 13 0.14 -4.62 -0.16
CA VAL A 13 1.39 -4.02 -0.64
C VAL A 13 1.65 -4.53 -2.05
N VAL A 14 1.31 -3.71 -3.04
CA VAL A 14 1.49 -4.02 -4.46
C VAL A 14 2.93 -3.76 -4.87
N GLY A 15 3.60 -4.79 -5.36
CA GLY A 15 5.03 -4.71 -5.65
C GLY A 15 5.90 -5.01 -4.44
N PHE A 16 5.37 -5.72 -3.46
CA PHE A 16 6.16 -6.18 -2.31
C PHE A 16 7.46 -6.84 -2.78
N SER A 17 8.57 -6.53 -2.12
CA SER A 17 9.89 -7.07 -2.46
C SER A 17 10.34 -8.07 -1.40
N SER A 18 10.92 -9.20 -1.83
CA SER A 18 11.54 -10.16 -0.91
C SER A 18 12.94 -9.73 -0.44
N ARG A 19 13.47 -8.66 -1.00
CA ARG A 19 14.80 -8.14 -0.64
C ARG A 19 14.69 -7.16 0.52
N GLU A 20 15.26 -7.52 1.67
CA GLU A 20 15.18 -6.74 2.91
C GLU A 20 15.71 -5.32 2.78
N SER A 21 16.67 -5.07 1.88
CA SER A 21 17.24 -3.75 1.64
C SER A 21 16.36 -2.81 0.83
N ARG A 22 15.30 -3.34 0.24
CA ARG A 22 14.39 -2.55 -0.59
C ARG A 22 13.24 -1.97 0.22
N ALA A 23 12.79 -0.75 -0.17
CA ALA A 23 11.65 -0.10 0.49
C ALA A 23 10.39 -0.96 0.43
N GLY A 24 10.18 -1.68 -0.68
CA GLY A 24 9.06 -2.62 -0.82
C GLY A 24 9.08 -3.78 0.18
N TYR A 25 10.14 -3.95 0.94
CA TYR A 25 10.22 -4.88 2.06
C TYR A 25 10.22 -4.13 3.40
N TYR A 26 11.18 -3.21 3.63
CA TYR A 26 11.34 -2.65 4.98
C TYR A 26 10.23 -1.70 5.39
N VAL A 27 9.56 -1.05 4.43
CA VAL A 27 8.40 -0.21 4.76
C VAL A 27 7.23 -1.07 5.23
N PRO A 28 6.80 -2.12 4.49
CA PRO A 28 5.77 -3.03 4.99
C PRO A 28 6.16 -3.72 6.31
N ALA A 29 7.42 -4.14 6.46
CA ALA A 29 7.90 -4.77 7.69
C ALA A 29 7.74 -3.84 8.89
N TYR A 30 8.08 -2.57 8.74
CA TYR A 30 7.87 -1.56 9.76
C TYR A 30 6.38 -1.43 10.12
N LEU A 31 5.51 -1.31 9.10
CA LEU A 31 4.07 -1.15 9.32
C LEU A 31 3.47 -2.38 10.01
N GLN A 32 3.94 -3.58 9.66
CA GLN A 32 3.50 -4.80 10.35
C GLN A 32 3.83 -4.73 11.84
N GLN A 33 5.01 -4.26 12.20
CA GLN A 33 5.41 -4.09 13.59
C GLN A 33 4.57 -3.05 14.32
N GLN A 34 3.98 -2.12 13.58
CA GLN A 34 3.09 -1.10 14.15
C GLN A 34 1.64 -1.59 14.30
N GLY A 35 1.36 -2.84 13.93
CA GLY A 35 0.06 -3.45 14.13
C GLY A 35 -0.82 -3.58 12.89
N TYR A 36 -0.36 -3.14 11.73
CA TYR A 36 -1.12 -3.32 10.49
C TYR A 36 -1.03 -4.76 10.00
N GLN A 37 -2.12 -5.26 9.44
CA GLN A 37 -2.11 -6.53 8.71
C GLN A 37 -1.55 -6.25 7.32
N ILE A 38 -0.42 -6.86 7.01
CA ILE A 38 0.26 -6.68 5.72
C ILE A 38 -0.07 -7.85 4.82
N ILE A 39 -0.51 -7.57 3.60
CA ILE A 39 -0.77 -8.57 2.57
C ILE A 39 0.18 -8.34 1.41
N PRO A 40 1.19 -9.21 1.22
CA PRO A 40 2.12 -9.08 0.09
C PRO A 40 1.40 -9.39 -1.23
N VAL A 41 1.51 -8.49 -2.20
CA VAL A 41 0.90 -8.67 -3.53
C VAL A 41 1.98 -8.50 -4.60
N ASN A 42 2.36 -9.61 -5.21
CA ASN A 42 3.32 -9.64 -6.30
C ASN A 42 3.34 -11.06 -6.88
N PRO A 43 3.17 -11.24 -8.20
CA PRO A 43 3.11 -12.59 -8.80
C PRO A 43 4.40 -13.38 -8.69
N TYR A 44 5.52 -12.75 -8.35
CA TYR A 44 6.83 -13.40 -8.32
C TYR A 44 7.29 -13.79 -6.91
N LEU A 45 6.44 -13.62 -5.89
CA LEU A 45 6.80 -13.96 -4.52
C LEU A 45 6.73 -15.47 -4.29
N GLU A 46 7.69 -15.99 -3.51
CA GLU A 46 7.74 -17.37 -3.06
C GLU A 46 7.63 -17.42 -1.54
N GLY A 47 7.12 -18.55 -1.02
CA GLY A 47 7.00 -18.76 0.42
C GLY A 47 6.00 -17.81 1.08
N GLU A 48 6.29 -17.45 2.31
CA GLU A 48 5.43 -16.57 3.12
C GLU A 48 6.25 -15.39 3.64
N PRO A 49 6.44 -14.34 2.83
CA PRO A 49 7.18 -13.17 3.27
C PRO A 49 6.50 -12.51 4.47
N LEU A 50 7.28 -12.13 5.46
CA LEU A 50 6.79 -11.58 6.73
C LEU A 50 5.82 -12.53 7.46
N GLY A 51 5.84 -13.82 7.15
CA GLY A 51 4.91 -14.80 7.73
C GLY A 51 3.50 -14.74 7.13
N GLU A 52 3.32 -14.00 6.04
CA GLU A 52 2.01 -13.79 5.43
C GLU A 52 1.91 -14.50 4.08
N THR A 53 0.72 -14.98 3.76
CA THR A 53 0.44 -15.59 2.45
C THR A 53 0.47 -14.51 1.37
N PRO A 54 1.31 -14.65 0.33
CA PRO A 54 1.32 -13.70 -0.78
C PRO A 54 0.22 -14.00 -1.79
N TYR A 55 -0.19 -12.97 -2.52
CA TYR A 55 -1.18 -13.10 -3.60
C TYR A 55 -0.63 -12.48 -4.89
N PRO A 56 -0.99 -13.03 -6.07
CA PRO A 56 -0.44 -12.52 -7.33
C PRO A 56 -1.00 -11.15 -7.72
N ASP A 57 -2.21 -10.82 -7.28
CA ASP A 57 -2.91 -9.58 -7.61
C ASP A 57 -3.88 -9.18 -6.50
N LEU A 58 -4.43 -7.97 -6.60
CA LEU A 58 -5.37 -7.46 -5.60
C LEU A 58 -6.69 -8.24 -5.58
N GLN A 59 -7.16 -8.70 -6.74
CA GLN A 59 -8.41 -9.43 -6.84
C GLN A 59 -8.37 -10.77 -6.11
N SER A 60 -7.19 -11.37 -5.98
CA SER A 60 -7.03 -12.65 -5.29
C SER A 60 -7.04 -12.53 -3.77
N VAL A 61 -6.91 -11.33 -3.23
CA VAL A 61 -6.88 -11.12 -1.78
C VAL A 61 -8.26 -11.42 -1.18
N PRO A 62 -8.36 -12.39 -0.22
CA PRO A 62 -9.65 -12.89 0.23
C PRO A 62 -10.30 -12.04 1.33
N VAL A 63 -9.67 -10.97 1.77
CA VAL A 63 -10.17 -10.08 2.84
C VAL A 63 -10.32 -8.66 2.32
N PRO A 64 -11.17 -7.84 2.96
CA PRO A 64 -11.28 -6.43 2.58
C PRO A 64 -9.92 -5.71 2.75
N VAL A 65 -9.59 -4.88 1.77
CA VAL A 65 -8.36 -4.08 1.77
C VAL A 65 -8.72 -2.63 2.10
N ASP A 66 -8.14 -2.10 3.16
CA ASP A 66 -8.35 -0.70 3.52
C ASP A 66 -7.44 0.22 2.72
N LEU A 67 -6.20 -0.19 2.53
CA LEU A 67 -5.18 0.62 1.87
C LEU A 67 -4.40 -0.24 0.88
N ALA A 68 -4.30 0.24 -0.37
CA ALA A 68 -3.37 -0.31 -1.36
C ALA A 68 -2.12 0.56 -1.37
N LEU A 69 -1.02 0.00 -0.87
CA LEU A 69 0.30 0.67 -0.84
C LEU A 69 1.10 0.22 -2.06
N ILE A 70 1.45 1.15 -2.92
CA ILE A 70 1.97 0.84 -4.26
C ILE A 70 3.46 1.11 -4.36
N PHE A 71 4.21 0.05 -4.67
CA PHE A 71 5.64 0.05 -4.99
C PHE A 71 5.83 -0.36 -6.44
N GLN A 72 5.34 0.46 -7.37
CA GLN A 72 5.45 0.26 -8.82
C GLN A 72 5.95 1.53 -9.46
N ARG A 73 6.62 1.43 -10.60
CA ARG A 73 6.99 2.61 -11.35
C ARG A 73 5.76 3.44 -11.71
N SER A 74 5.91 4.75 -11.75
CA SER A 74 4.79 5.67 -12.01
C SER A 74 4.01 5.32 -13.27
N GLU A 75 4.72 4.94 -14.35
CA GLU A 75 4.09 4.55 -15.62
C GLU A 75 3.27 3.26 -15.54
N ASN A 76 3.53 2.42 -14.52
CA ASN A 76 2.83 1.14 -14.34
C ASN A 76 1.68 1.21 -13.33
N VAL A 77 1.45 2.36 -12.71
CA VAL A 77 0.46 2.54 -11.64
C VAL A 77 -1.00 2.36 -12.11
N PRO A 78 -1.43 2.83 -13.30
CA PRO A 78 -2.86 2.85 -13.63
C PRO A 78 -3.59 1.52 -13.47
N PRO A 79 -3.10 0.35 -13.92
CA PRO A 79 -3.83 -0.90 -13.74
C PRO A 79 -4.06 -1.26 -12.27
N PHE A 80 -3.10 -0.95 -11.40
CA PHE A 80 -3.22 -1.25 -9.96
C PHE A 80 -4.23 -0.34 -9.28
N VAL A 81 -4.36 0.89 -9.75
CA VAL A 81 -5.42 1.80 -9.27
C VAL A 81 -6.79 1.27 -9.69
N ASP A 82 -6.93 0.82 -10.94
CA ASP A 82 -8.18 0.20 -11.41
C ASP A 82 -8.54 -1.02 -10.55
N ASP A 83 -7.57 -1.86 -10.24
CA ASP A 83 -7.77 -3.04 -9.39
C ASP A 83 -8.21 -2.63 -7.97
N ALA A 84 -7.59 -1.62 -7.40
CA ALA A 84 -7.94 -1.13 -6.07
C ALA A 84 -9.37 -0.57 -6.02
N ILE A 85 -9.78 0.13 -7.06
CA ILE A 85 -11.17 0.60 -7.20
C ILE A 85 -12.12 -0.59 -7.27
N GLU A 86 -11.81 -1.58 -8.10
CA GLU A 86 -12.65 -2.76 -8.32
C GLU A 86 -12.89 -3.54 -7.02
N ILE A 87 -11.85 -3.74 -6.20
CA ILE A 87 -11.97 -4.48 -4.95
C ILE A 87 -12.58 -3.66 -3.80
N GLY A 88 -12.86 -2.38 -4.03
CA GLY A 88 -13.45 -1.51 -3.01
C GLY A 88 -12.49 -1.07 -1.92
N ALA A 89 -11.21 -0.91 -2.22
CA ALA A 89 -10.26 -0.34 -1.26
C ALA A 89 -10.67 1.08 -0.86
N ASN A 90 -10.33 1.49 0.35
CA ASN A 90 -10.69 2.82 0.85
C ASN A 90 -9.68 3.89 0.44
N ALA A 91 -8.44 3.50 0.24
CA ALA A 91 -7.36 4.43 -0.06
C ALA A 91 -6.26 3.80 -0.90
N ILE A 92 -5.51 4.67 -1.59
CA ILE A 92 -4.32 4.33 -2.36
C ILE A 92 -3.17 5.20 -1.87
N TRP A 93 -2.02 4.60 -1.70
CA TRP A 93 -0.80 5.30 -1.33
C TRP A 93 0.31 4.97 -2.32
N MET A 94 0.73 5.97 -3.08
CA MET A 94 1.88 5.85 -3.98
C MET A 94 3.13 6.25 -3.20
N GLN A 95 4.04 5.32 -3.07
CA GLN A 95 5.24 5.47 -2.26
C GLN A 95 6.16 6.56 -2.82
N LEU A 96 7.13 7.00 -2.02
CA LEU A 96 8.09 8.05 -2.40
C LEU A 96 8.68 7.80 -3.80
N GLY A 97 8.64 8.81 -4.64
CA GLY A 97 9.10 8.75 -6.03
C GLY A 97 8.05 8.23 -7.02
N ILE A 98 6.87 7.81 -6.53
CA ILE A 98 5.80 7.27 -7.37
C ILE A 98 4.67 8.29 -7.44
N ARG A 99 4.37 8.74 -8.67
CA ARG A 99 3.34 9.74 -8.89
C ARG A 99 2.65 9.51 -10.24
N ARG A 100 1.33 9.49 -10.23
CA ARG A 100 0.52 9.40 -11.44
C ARG A 100 -0.78 10.17 -11.25
N ASP A 101 -0.80 11.42 -11.72
CA ASP A 101 -1.89 12.35 -11.46
C ASP A 101 -3.22 11.88 -12.05
N ALA A 102 -3.22 11.35 -13.28
CA ALA A 102 -4.44 10.85 -13.91
C ALA A 102 -5.06 9.67 -13.14
N ALA A 103 -4.22 8.75 -12.68
CA ALA A 103 -4.68 7.61 -11.88
C ALA A 103 -5.22 8.08 -10.52
N ALA A 104 -4.55 9.05 -9.89
CA ALA A 104 -5.00 9.64 -8.65
C ALA A 104 -6.36 10.31 -8.79
N ALA A 105 -6.57 11.05 -9.87
CA ALA A 105 -7.86 11.69 -10.16
C ALA A 105 -8.98 10.66 -10.32
N LYS A 106 -8.70 9.56 -11.01
CA LYS A 106 -9.65 8.46 -11.20
C LYS A 106 -10.03 7.82 -9.86
N ALA A 107 -9.05 7.56 -9.01
CA ALA A 107 -9.27 6.98 -7.69
C ALA A 107 -10.12 7.91 -6.82
N LYS A 108 -9.83 9.21 -6.79
CA LYS A 108 -10.60 10.20 -6.05
C LYS A 108 -12.04 10.28 -6.55
N ALA A 109 -12.24 10.25 -7.87
CA ALA A 109 -13.57 10.26 -8.47
C ALA A 109 -14.38 9.03 -8.07
N ALA A 110 -13.73 7.91 -7.80
CA ALA A 110 -14.35 6.68 -7.33
C ALA A 110 -14.55 6.65 -5.80
N GLY A 111 -14.19 7.72 -5.10
CA GLY A 111 -14.38 7.85 -3.66
C GLY A 111 -13.20 7.41 -2.79
N LEU A 112 -12.06 7.07 -3.39
CA LEU A 112 -10.89 6.69 -2.63
C LEU A 112 -10.08 7.91 -2.17
N GLN A 113 -9.46 7.79 -1.00
CA GLN A 113 -8.44 8.75 -0.57
C GLN A 113 -7.13 8.40 -1.27
N VAL A 114 -6.33 9.41 -1.60
CA VAL A 114 -5.07 9.20 -2.33
C VAL A 114 -3.93 10.00 -1.71
N VAL A 115 -2.79 9.34 -1.53
CA VAL A 115 -1.51 9.98 -1.21
C VAL A 115 -0.52 9.60 -2.31
N MET A 116 0.28 10.54 -2.75
CA MET A 116 1.31 10.32 -3.77
C MET A 116 2.65 10.84 -3.31
N ASP A 117 3.72 10.14 -3.73
CA ASP A 117 5.10 10.60 -3.58
C ASP A 117 5.48 10.85 -2.12
N ARG A 118 5.07 9.94 -1.24
CA ARG A 118 5.44 9.99 0.17
C ARG A 118 5.78 8.59 0.67
N CYS A 119 6.78 8.52 1.58
CA CYS A 119 7.14 7.27 2.22
C CYS A 119 6.21 7.01 3.41
N ALA A 120 5.45 5.93 3.36
CA ALA A 120 4.49 5.60 4.41
C ALA A 120 5.17 5.38 5.77
N LEU A 121 6.38 4.82 5.79
CA LEU A 121 7.17 4.64 7.01
C LEU A 121 7.53 5.99 7.62
N VAL A 122 8.06 6.90 6.80
CA VAL A 122 8.48 8.24 7.26
C VAL A 122 7.29 9.01 7.81
N GLU A 123 6.17 8.99 7.08
CA GLU A 123 4.96 9.70 7.50
C GLU A 123 4.36 9.10 8.77
N HIS A 124 4.31 7.78 8.87
CA HIS A 124 3.80 7.12 10.08
C HIS A 124 4.65 7.48 11.29
N ARG A 125 5.99 7.39 11.13
CA ARG A 125 6.93 7.69 12.22
C ARG A 125 6.81 9.15 12.66
N ARG A 126 6.68 10.07 11.71
CA ARG A 126 6.51 11.50 11.99
C ARG A 126 5.23 11.78 12.77
N LEU A 127 4.12 11.21 12.32
CA LEU A 127 2.81 11.42 12.96
C LEU A 127 2.77 10.79 14.35
N ARG A 128 3.44 9.65 14.53
CA ARG A 128 3.54 9.02 15.82
C ARG A 128 4.38 9.85 16.81
N ALA A 129 5.48 10.44 16.33
CA ALA A 129 6.30 11.34 17.12
C ALA A 129 5.53 12.60 17.54
N GLN A 130 4.56 13.04 16.74
CA GLN A 130 3.66 14.14 17.05
C GLN A 130 2.46 13.72 17.91
N GLN A 131 2.38 12.45 18.29
CA GLN A 131 1.31 11.87 19.12
C GLN A 131 -0.08 11.98 18.48
N VAL A 132 -0.17 11.95 17.14
CA VAL A 132 -1.45 11.95 16.42
C VAL A 132 -1.81 10.55 15.88
N LEU A 133 -0.93 9.60 16.09
CA LEU A 133 -1.16 8.18 15.82
C LEU A 133 -0.89 7.34 17.07
#